data_5f3f2f8198f0d2fc8dff58f2074cccb0
#
_entry.id   5f3f2f8198f0d2fc8dff58f2074cccb0
#
_cell.length_a   1.000
_cell.length_b   1.000
_cell.length_c   1.000
_cell.angle_alpha   90.00
_cell.angle_beta   90.00
_cell.angle_gamma   90.00
#
_symmetry.space_group_name_H-M   'P 1'
#
loop_
_entity.id
_entity.type
_entity.pdbx_description
1 polymer ?
#
loop_
_entity_poly.entity_id
_entity_poly.type
_entity_poly.pdbx_seq_one_letter_code
_entity_poly.pdbx_strand_id
1 'polypeptide(L)'
;SFAIAFATADYNLWHANQAARYNILHGVKESGHWLFNPHADDIDYQIEADFAGLMNPGMPNSASEISDKIGHIMCYGDGWYGGVYVGAMYSLAFISNDIQYIVEEALKTIPIESTFYQCISDVIKWHKQYPDDWKQTWFELQKHYSEEVGCPDGVFAPLDIDAKINAAYIVLGLLYGNGDFTKTMEISTRAGQDSDCNPSSAGGILGVMLGYSQIPEYWMQGLRGAEVKKFKYTSLSLDDLYAISYRHALLMIEKNGGTVFDNQVMLPIQKPTAVRLEQCFEGVYPLVKKGLNCTDIDTLSFDIDGVGFVIRGEAIRRDYSQPDDIIKAKLYIDNHFVEEAEFPTSFRYRRLDLFWNYQLPNGKHNIKVVVDKQNVNALLRSWEYIVYSDKKQQSSY
;
A
#
# COMPACT_ATOMS: atom_id res chain seq x y z
N SER A 1 14.00 -13.27 -10.85
CA SER A 1 13.56 -11.86 -10.76
C SER A 1 13.09 -11.55 -9.34
N PHE A 2 12.96 -10.26 -9.00
CA PHE A 2 12.42 -9.83 -7.70
C PHE A 2 11.01 -10.41 -7.46
N ALA A 3 10.12 -10.35 -8.43
CA ALA A 3 8.75 -10.88 -8.33
C ALA A 3 8.72 -12.38 -7.93
N ILE A 4 9.62 -13.21 -8.46
CA ILE A 4 9.69 -14.63 -8.10
C ILE A 4 10.17 -14.78 -6.65
N ALA A 5 11.23 -14.07 -6.25
CA ALA A 5 11.72 -14.11 -4.87
C ALA A 5 10.63 -13.65 -3.86
N PHE A 6 9.90 -12.60 -4.20
CA PHE A 6 8.76 -12.10 -3.45
C PHE A 6 7.64 -13.16 -3.33
N ALA A 7 7.21 -13.75 -4.44
CA ALA A 7 6.12 -14.71 -4.45
C ALA A 7 6.46 -16.03 -3.72
N THR A 8 7.74 -16.44 -3.74
CA THR A 8 8.21 -17.69 -3.11
C THR A 8 8.77 -17.52 -1.71
N ALA A 9 8.78 -16.30 -1.16
CA ALA A 9 9.31 -16.02 0.17
C ALA A 9 8.58 -16.80 1.28
N ASP A 10 9.34 -17.27 2.26
CA ASP A 10 8.84 -18.18 3.32
C ASP A 10 8.22 -17.42 4.50
N TYR A 11 7.41 -16.40 4.23
CA TYR A 11 6.66 -15.64 5.23
C TYR A 11 5.26 -15.27 4.75
N ASN A 12 4.37 -14.90 5.68
CA ASN A 12 3.02 -14.50 5.36
C ASN A 12 3.00 -13.07 4.83
N LEU A 13 2.06 -12.80 3.92
CA LEU A 13 1.75 -11.49 3.38
C LEU A 13 0.27 -11.18 3.58
N TRP A 14 -0.07 -9.91 3.49
CA TRP A 14 -1.43 -9.38 3.62
C TRP A 14 -1.75 -8.45 2.44
N HIS A 15 -2.97 -8.01 2.33
CA HIS A 15 -3.47 -6.97 1.44
C HIS A 15 -2.92 -7.08 0.00
N ALA A 16 -2.44 -5.98 -0.57
CA ALA A 16 -1.92 -5.95 -1.93
C ALA A 16 -0.78 -6.94 -2.16
N ASN A 17 0.10 -7.11 -1.19
CA ASN A 17 1.21 -8.05 -1.23
C ASN A 17 0.73 -9.51 -1.35
N GLN A 18 -0.28 -9.90 -0.59
CA GLN A 18 -0.81 -11.27 -0.65
C GLN A 18 -1.55 -11.53 -1.97
N ALA A 19 -2.35 -10.58 -2.44
CA ALA A 19 -3.03 -10.69 -3.73
C ALA A 19 -2.03 -10.79 -4.88
N ALA A 20 -0.96 -9.97 -4.85
CA ALA A 20 0.12 -10.04 -5.83
C ALA A 20 0.85 -11.39 -5.81
N ARG A 21 1.15 -11.95 -4.63
CA ARG A 21 1.73 -13.30 -4.49
C ARG A 21 0.88 -14.33 -5.19
N TYR A 22 -0.42 -14.35 -4.89
CA TYR A 22 -1.35 -15.28 -5.53
C TYR A 22 -1.34 -15.12 -7.05
N ASN A 23 -1.44 -13.89 -7.54
CA ASN A 23 -1.43 -13.55 -8.95
C ASN A 23 -0.17 -14.05 -9.67
N ILE A 24 1.02 -13.79 -9.11
CA ILE A 24 2.30 -14.21 -9.69
C ILE A 24 2.36 -15.74 -9.79
N LEU A 25 1.96 -16.47 -8.74
CA LEU A 25 1.98 -17.93 -8.71
C LEU A 25 0.98 -18.55 -9.71
N HIS A 26 -0.08 -17.82 -10.07
CA HIS A 26 -1.07 -18.24 -11.06
C HIS A 26 -0.83 -17.63 -12.46
N GLY A 27 0.34 -17.00 -12.68
CA GLY A 27 0.77 -16.53 -14.01
C GLY A 27 0.14 -15.23 -14.49
N VAL A 28 -0.50 -14.46 -13.60
CA VAL A 28 -1.00 -13.11 -13.90
C VAL A 28 0.19 -12.17 -14.08
N LYS A 29 0.31 -11.54 -15.26
CA LYS A 29 1.48 -10.71 -15.61
C LYS A 29 1.50 -9.36 -14.89
N GLU A 30 0.34 -8.75 -14.72
CA GLU A 30 0.15 -7.45 -14.09
C GLU A 30 -0.40 -7.66 -12.67
N SER A 31 0.42 -8.31 -11.82
CA SER A 31 0.00 -8.81 -10.51
C SER A 31 -0.49 -7.73 -9.54
N GLY A 32 -0.01 -6.49 -9.68
CA GLY A 32 -0.41 -5.35 -8.87
C GLY A 32 -1.54 -4.51 -9.46
N HIS A 33 -1.92 -4.73 -10.74
CA HIS A 33 -2.94 -3.92 -11.39
C HIS A 33 -4.33 -4.14 -10.75
N TRP A 34 -5.05 -3.06 -10.47
CA TRP A 34 -6.29 -3.05 -9.69
C TRP A 34 -7.42 -3.96 -10.20
N LEU A 35 -7.45 -4.28 -11.49
CA LEU A 35 -8.41 -5.25 -12.04
C LEU A 35 -8.13 -6.69 -11.58
N PHE A 36 -6.88 -7.00 -11.26
CA PHE A 36 -6.43 -8.32 -10.81
C PHE A 36 -6.07 -8.35 -9.32
N ASN A 37 -5.92 -7.18 -8.70
CA ASN A 37 -5.61 -7.01 -7.30
C ASN A 37 -6.54 -5.97 -6.68
N PRO A 38 -7.64 -6.38 -6.03
CA PRO A 38 -8.60 -5.46 -5.45
C PRO A 38 -8.02 -4.59 -4.32
N HIS A 39 -6.81 -4.90 -3.86
CA HIS A 39 -6.08 -4.19 -2.82
C HIS A 39 -4.98 -3.25 -3.37
N ALA A 40 -4.99 -2.94 -4.67
CA ALA A 40 -3.93 -2.22 -5.35
C ALA A 40 -3.63 -0.82 -4.77
N ASP A 41 -4.61 -0.17 -4.13
CA ASP A 41 -4.47 1.15 -3.49
C ASP A 41 -4.08 1.08 -2.00
N ASP A 42 -3.93 -0.13 -1.44
CA ASP A 42 -3.45 -0.31 -0.06
C ASP A 42 -1.99 0.13 0.08
N ILE A 43 -1.57 0.38 1.32
CA ILE A 43 -0.26 0.98 1.66
C ILE A 43 0.96 0.10 1.41
N ASP A 44 0.82 -1.13 0.95
CA ASP A 44 1.89 -2.14 0.93
C ASP A 44 3.18 -1.62 0.29
N TYR A 45 3.12 -1.01 -0.87
CA TYR A 45 4.32 -0.45 -1.48
C TYR A 45 4.78 0.86 -0.81
N GLN A 46 3.87 1.67 -0.28
CA GLN A 46 4.23 2.89 0.44
C GLN A 46 5.15 2.61 1.63
N ILE A 47 4.86 1.57 2.41
CA ILE A 47 5.64 1.21 3.59
C ILE A 47 6.96 0.48 3.25
N GLU A 48 7.12 0.03 2.01
CA GLU A 48 8.30 -0.68 1.53
C GLU A 48 9.25 0.21 0.69
N ALA A 49 8.85 1.45 0.37
CA ALA A 49 9.53 2.28 -0.62
C ALA A 49 10.73 3.09 -0.10
N ASP A 50 11.03 3.06 1.19
CA ASP A 50 12.14 3.77 1.81
C ASP A 50 13.49 3.48 1.13
N PHE A 51 13.75 2.21 0.76
CA PHE A 51 14.98 1.80 0.08
C PHE A 51 15.19 2.55 -1.24
N ALA A 52 14.11 2.88 -1.97
CA ALA A 52 14.22 3.59 -3.25
C ALA A 52 14.77 5.00 -3.05
N GLY A 53 14.33 5.72 -2.00
CA GLY A 53 14.85 7.03 -1.64
C GLY A 53 16.23 6.97 -0.99
N LEU A 54 16.44 6.04 -0.05
CA LEU A 54 17.72 5.86 0.65
C LEU A 54 18.90 5.55 -0.30
N MET A 55 18.64 4.82 -1.39
CA MET A 55 19.65 4.53 -2.41
C MET A 55 19.82 5.64 -3.46
N ASN A 56 19.00 6.70 -3.42
CA ASN A 56 19.02 7.79 -4.40
C ASN A 56 19.07 9.18 -3.73
N PRO A 57 20.13 9.51 -2.96
CA PRO A 57 20.27 10.81 -2.30
C PRO A 57 20.16 11.98 -3.28
N GLY A 58 19.19 12.88 -3.12
CA GLY A 58 18.95 14.03 -3.98
C GLY A 58 18.49 13.69 -5.41
N MET A 59 18.10 12.43 -5.66
CA MET A 59 17.71 11.93 -6.99
C MET A 59 16.29 11.34 -6.99
N PRO A 60 15.22 12.15 -6.75
CA PRO A 60 13.86 11.66 -6.63
C PRO A 60 13.34 10.96 -7.89
N ASN A 61 13.76 11.37 -9.09
CA ASN A 61 13.32 10.72 -10.33
C ASN A 61 13.92 9.30 -10.47
N SER A 62 15.17 9.11 -10.04
CA SER A 62 15.79 7.77 -10.00
C SER A 62 15.13 6.87 -8.95
N ALA A 63 14.66 7.44 -7.81
CA ALA A 63 13.83 6.72 -6.86
C ALA A 63 12.48 6.30 -7.49
N SER A 64 11.84 7.20 -8.25
CA SER A 64 10.60 6.90 -8.98
C SER A 64 10.78 5.79 -10.03
N GLU A 65 11.92 5.74 -10.73
CA GLU A 65 12.23 4.65 -11.69
C GLU A 65 12.35 3.28 -11.01
N ILE A 66 12.87 3.22 -9.79
CA ILE A 66 12.90 1.99 -9.00
C ILE A 66 11.49 1.64 -8.55
N SER A 67 10.73 2.62 -8.06
CA SER A 67 9.34 2.48 -7.62
C SER A 67 8.43 1.98 -8.74
N ASP A 68 8.66 2.42 -9.99
CA ASP A 68 7.93 1.92 -11.15
C ASP A 68 8.10 0.41 -11.37
N LYS A 69 9.31 -0.11 -11.15
CA LYS A 69 9.61 -1.53 -11.37
C LYS A 69 9.18 -2.45 -10.24
N ILE A 70 9.23 -1.96 -9.02
CA ILE A 70 8.97 -2.77 -7.83
C ILE A 70 7.52 -2.59 -7.36
N GLY A 71 7.04 -1.36 -7.29
CA GLY A 71 5.70 -1.06 -6.79
C GLY A 71 4.59 -1.71 -7.59
N HIS A 72 4.72 -1.78 -8.91
CA HIS A 72 3.73 -2.44 -9.78
C HIS A 72 3.67 -3.97 -9.65
N ILE A 73 4.56 -4.58 -8.87
CA ILE A 73 4.42 -5.99 -8.51
C ILE A 73 3.22 -6.19 -7.58
N MET A 74 2.96 -5.24 -6.66
CA MET A 74 1.91 -5.34 -5.65
C MET A 74 0.84 -4.24 -5.71
N CYS A 75 1.14 -3.03 -6.16
CA CYS A 75 0.26 -1.88 -6.11
C CYS A 75 0.07 -1.22 -7.49
N TYR A 76 -0.96 -0.36 -7.60
CA TYR A 76 -1.27 0.47 -8.74
C TYR A 76 -1.90 1.77 -8.23
N GLY A 77 -2.02 2.83 -9.03
CA GLY A 77 -2.68 4.06 -8.62
C GLY A 77 -2.15 4.66 -7.32
N ASP A 78 -3.02 4.96 -6.37
CA ASP A 78 -2.68 5.61 -5.10
C ASP A 78 -1.72 4.75 -4.25
N GLY A 79 -1.82 3.43 -4.28
CA GLY A 79 -0.90 2.52 -3.59
C GLY A 79 0.54 2.61 -4.14
N TRP A 80 0.68 2.77 -5.46
CA TRP A 80 1.98 3.02 -6.07
C TRP A 80 2.47 4.44 -5.82
N TYR A 81 1.59 5.45 -5.94
CA TYR A 81 1.96 6.85 -5.65
C TYR A 81 2.44 7.05 -4.22
N GLY A 82 1.86 6.33 -3.25
CA GLY A 82 2.34 6.36 -1.87
C GLY A 82 3.83 6.05 -1.77
N GLY A 83 4.28 4.98 -2.45
CA GLY A 83 5.69 4.61 -2.48
C GLY A 83 6.56 5.57 -3.29
N VAL A 84 6.09 6.09 -4.43
CA VAL A 84 6.79 7.13 -5.21
C VAL A 84 7.01 8.38 -4.35
N TYR A 85 5.99 8.84 -3.65
CA TYR A 85 6.03 10.03 -2.83
C TYR A 85 6.94 9.86 -1.60
N VAL A 86 6.79 8.76 -0.86
CA VAL A 86 7.64 8.44 0.29
C VAL A 86 9.11 8.30 -0.13
N GLY A 87 9.39 7.57 -1.21
CA GLY A 87 10.74 7.46 -1.75
C GLY A 87 11.34 8.81 -2.17
N ALA A 88 10.53 9.70 -2.75
CA ALA A 88 10.96 11.07 -3.09
C ALA A 88 11.26 11.90 -1.83
N MET A 89 10.45 11.80 -0.77
CA MET A 89 10.72 12.49 0.51
C MET A 89 12.02 12.01 1.14
N TYR A 90 12.29 10.70 1.18
CA TYR A 90 13.57 10.14 1.64
C TYR A 90 14.75 10.67 0.81
N SER A 91 14.61 10.69 -0.51
CA SER A 91 15.66 11.21 -1.42
C SER A 91 15.99 12.68 -1.14
N LEU A 92 14.97 13.53 -0.97
CA LEU A 92 15.13 14.96 -0.74
C LEU A 92 15.61 15.28 0.68
N ALA A 93 15.33 14.43 1.66
CA ALA A 93 15.80 14.60 3.04
C ALA A 93 17.32 14.54 3.18
N PHE A 94 18.06 13.99 2.22
CA PHE A 94 19.53 14.04 2.19
C PHE A 94 20.08 15.43 1.86
N ILE A 95 19.30 16.29 1.22
CA ILE A 95 19.79 17.56 0.68
C ILE A 95 19.06 18.79 1.24
N SER A 96 18.11 18.61 2.13
CA SER A 96 17.34 19.69 2.74
C SER A 96 17.03 19.40 4.21
N ASN A 97 17.10 20.45 5.04
CA ASN A 97 16.63 20.46 6.43
C ASN A 97 15.28 21.19 6.57
N ASP A 98 14.63 21.51 5.48
CA ASP A 98 13.34 22.18 5.43
C ASP A 98 12.25 21.15 5.12
N ILE A 99 11.45 20.80 6.12
CA ILE A 99 10.37 19.82 6.00
C ILE A 99 9.32 20.26 5.01
N GLN A 100 8.97 21.55 5.00
CA GLN A 100 8.00 22.10 4.07
C GLN A 100 8.48 21.91 2.61
N TYR A 101 9.76 22.21 2.36
CA TYR A 101 10.39 21.97 1.08
C TYR A 101 10.37 20.49 0.70
N ILE A 102 10.75 19.58 1.60
CA ILE A 102 10.78 18.13 1.34
C ILE A 102 9.39 17.64 0.91
N VAL A 103 8.36 18.01 1.67
CA VAL A 103 6.96 17.60 1.42
C VAL A 103 6.44 18.17 0.10
N GLU A 104 6.64 19.48 -0.15
CA GLU A 104 6.13 20.15 -1.36
C GLU A 104 6.90 19.74 -2.64
N GLU A 105 8.22 19.59 -2.57
CA GLU A 105 9.01 19.16 -3.72
C GLU A 105 8.76 17.68 -4.05
N ALA A 106 8.69 16.80 -3.05
CA ALA A 106 8.37 15.39 -3.29
C ALA A 106 7.01 15.24 -3.99
N LEU A 107 6.01 16.06 -3.65
CA LEU A 107 4.69 16.00 -4.26
C LEU A 107 4.71 16.25 -5.77
N LYS A 108 5.73 16.94 -6.29
CA LYS A 108 5.91 17.15 -7.74
C LYS A 108 6.26 15.88 -8.51
N THR A 109 6.57 14.77 -7.83
CA THR A 109 6.71 13.46 -8.47
C THR A 109 5.37 12.81 -8.80
N ILE A 110 4.27 13.33 -8.26
CA ILE A 110 2.91 12.81 -8.43
C ILE A 110 2.15 13.66 -9.45
N PRO A 111 1.37 13.05 -10.37
CA PRO A 111 0.53 13.79 -11.32
C PRO A 111 -0.50 14.65 -10.60
N ILE A 112 -0.60 15.90 -11.00
CA ILE A 112 -1.51 16.90 -10.40
C ILE A 112 -2.99 16.52 -10.52
N GLU A 113 -3.32 15.71 -11.52
CA GLU A 113 -4.68 15.23 -11.79
C GLU A 113 -5.11 14.10 -10.85
N SER A 114 -4.17 13.46 -10.14
CA SER A 114 -4.47 12.32 -9.28
C SER A 114 -5.18 12.74 -7.98
N THR A 115 -6.02 11.85 -7.45
CA THR A 115 -6.67 12.03 -6.14
C THR A 115 -5.64 12.05 -5.01
N PHE A 116 -4.55 11.31 -5.14
CA PHE A 116 -3.42 11.34 -4.21
C PHE A 116 -2.79 12.72 -4.10
N TYR A 117 -2.46 13.36 -5.26
CA TYR A 117 -1.92 14.73 -5.27
C TYR A 117 -2.86 15.71 -4.60
N GLN A 118 -4.15 15.64 -4.89
CA GLN A 118 -5.17 16.53 -4.33
C GLN A 118 -5.24 16.38 -2.81
N CYS A 119 -5.26 15.16 -2.29
CA CYS A 119 -5.28 14.89 -0.86
C CYS A 119 -4.08 15.50 -0.13
N ILE A 120 -2.87 15.24 -0.60
CA ILE A 120 -1.65 15.78 0.03
C ILE A 120 -1.58 17.31 -0.11
N SER A 121 -1.99 17.85 -1.24
CA SER A 121 -2.06 19.31 -1.47
C SER A 121 -3.02 19.99 -0.50
N ASP A 122 -4.17 19.37 -0.22
CA ASP A 122 -5.13 19.88 0.77
C ASP A 122 -4.57 19.82 2.19
N VAL A 123 -3.85 18.76 2.58
CA VAL A 123 -3.16 18.71 3.89
C VAL A 123 -2.17 19.88 4.04
N ILE A 124 -1.37 20.14 3.00
CA ILE A 124 -0.41 21.27 3.00
C ILE A 124 -1.15 22.62 3.14
N LYS A 125 -2.27 22.78 2.45
CA LYS A 125 -3.13 23.98 2.53
C LYS A 125 -3.77 24.14 3.91
N TRP A 126 -4.31 23.07 4.49
CA TRP A 126 -4.91 23.10 5.83
C TRP A 126 -3.86 23.34 6.91
N HIS A 127 -2.64 22.80 6.79
CA HIS A 127 -1.54 23.14 7.68
C HIS A 127 -1.24 24.65 7.67
N LYS A 128 -1.23 25.30 6.49
CA LYS A 128 -1.07 26.76 6.38
C LYS A 128 -2.24 27.54 7.01
N GLN A 129 -3.44 26.96 6.97
CA GLN A 129 -4.65 27.57 7.56
C GLN A 129 -4.73 27.35 9.07
N TYR A 130 -4.26 26.22 9.59
CA TYR A 130 -4.33 25.83 10.99
C TYR A 130 -2.93 25.44 11.53
N PRO A 131 -1.94 26.38 11.54
CA PRO A 131 -0.54 26.04 11.75
C PRO A 131 -0.23 25.44 13.14
N ASP A 132 -1.07 25.68 14.13
CA ASP A 132 -0.91 25.23 15.51
C ASP A 132 -1.91 24.12 15.91
N ASP A 133 -2.82 23.73 15.01
CA ASP A 133 -3.88 22.77 15.29
C ASP A 133 -3.91 21.62 14.27
N TRP A 134 -3.07 20.60 14.52
CA TRP A 134 -3.06 19.41 13.67
C TRP A 134 -4.37 18.62 13.69
N LYS A 135 -5.16 18.73 14.80
CA LYS A 135 -6.45 18.01 14.92
C LYS A 135 -7.50 18.61 14.00
N GLN A 136 -7.46 19.93 13.77
CA GLN A 136 -8.36 20.55 12.82
C GLN A 136 -8.01 20.12 11.38
N THR A 137 -6.72 20.08 11.01
CA THR A 137 -6.30 19.54 9.71
C THR A 137 -6.68 18.07 9.57
N TRP A 138 -6.48 17.27 10.61
CA TRP A 138 -6.92 15.87 10.65
C TRP A 138 -8.43 15.75 10.45
N PHE A 139 -9.24 16.61 11.08
CA PHE A 139 -10.69 16.61 10.93
C PHE A 139 -11.14 16.92 9.51
N GLU A 140 -10.53 17.92 8.86
CA GLU A 140 -10.81 18.22 7.45
C GLU A 140 -10.41 17.04 6.55
N LEU A 141 -9.28 16.40 6.81
CA LEU A 141 -8.82 15.23 6.07
C LEU A 141 -9.82 14.07 6.19
N GLN A 142 -10.26 13.75 7.41
CA GLN A 142 -11.27 12.71 7.64
C GLN A 142 -12.57 13.01 6.88
N LYS A 143 -13.06 14.21 7.00
CA LYS A 143 -14.32 14.65 6.36
C LYS A 143 -14.29 14.52 4.83
N HIS A 144 -13.14 14.76 4.19
CA HIS A 144 -13.05 14.81 2.74
C HIS A 144 -12.60 13.47 2.12
N TYR A 145 -11.80 12.67 2.81
CA TYR A 145 -11.09 11.55 2.21
C TYR A 145 -11.30 10.18 2.88
N SER A 146 -11.84 10.10 4.10
CA SER A 146 -11.97 8.83 4.83
C SER A 146 -12.95 7.83 4.21
N GLU A 147 -13.88 8.31 3.38
CA GLU A 147 -14.87 7.44 2.70
C GLU A 147 -14.53 7.22 1.21
N GLU A 148 -13.42 7.77 0.73
CA GLU A 148 -12.96 7.63 -0.66
C GLU A 148 -12.06 6.40 -0.83
N VAL A 149 -12.54 5.24 -0.46
CA VAL A 149 -11.79 3.98 -0.47
C VAL A 149 -12.43 2.99 -1.43
N GLY A 150 -11.68 2.53 -2.43
CA GLY A 150 -12.11 1.49 -3.35
C GLY A 150 -11.74 0.08 -2.90
N CYS A 151 -10.64 -0.06 -2.17
CA CYS A 151 -10.15 -1.35 -1.67
C CYS A 151 -11.10 -1.96 -0.63
N PRO A 152 -11.39 -3.27 -0.71
CA PRO A 152 -12.42 -3.92 0.10
C PRO A 152 -12.26 -3.78 1.61
N ASP A 153 -11.02 -3.71 2.10
CA ASP A 153 -10.74 -3.65 3.54
C ASP A 153 -11.22 -2.34 4.17
N GLY A 154 -11.05 -1.20 3.48
CA GLY A 154 -11.44 0.11 3.96
C GLY A 154 -12.92 0.47 3.74
N VAL A 155 -13.62 -0.22 2.81
CA VAL A 155 -15.01 0.13 2.47
C VAL A 155 -15.93 0.01 3.68
N PHE A 156 -16.52 1.15 4.10
CA PHE A 156 -17.41 1.27 5.25
C PHE A 156 -16.86 0.60 6.51
N ALA A 157 -15.54 0.70 6.70
CA ALA A 157 -14.83 0.14 7.85
C ALA A 157 -14.16 1.25 8.68
N PRO A 158 -14.01 1.04 10.00
CA PRO A 158 -13.35 2.01 10.86
C PRO A 158 -11.82 2.05 10.66
N LEU A 159 -11.22 0.95 10.19
CA LEU A 159 -9.83 0.85 9.82
C LEU A 159 -9.68 0.94 8.31
N ASP A 160 -8.82 1.82 7.87
CA ASP A 160 -8.53 2.09 6.48
C ASP A 160 -7.01 2.07 6.25
N ILE A 161 -6.56 1.22 5.32
CA ILE A 161 -5.17 1.09 4.92
C ILE A 161 -4.91 1.64 3.51
N ASP A 162 -5.82 2.44 2.98
CA ASP A 162 -5.64 3.18 1.73
C ASP A 162 -4.38 4.07 1.82
N ALA A 163 -3.53 3.99 0.80
CA ALA A 163 -2.23 4.67 0.78
C ALA A 163 -2.37 6.19 0.85
N LYS A 164 -3.39 6.76 0.23
CA LYS A 164 -3.61 8.21 0.16
C LYS A 164 -3.81 8.83 1.55
N ILE A 165 -4.75 8.30 2.35
CA ILE A 165 -5.01 8.82 3.69
C ILE A 165 -3.84 8.56 4.64
N ASN A 166 -3.18 7.41 4.52
CA ASN A 166 -2.01 7.08 5.33
C ASN A 166 -0.79 7.93 4.96
N ALA A 167 -0.57 8.23 3.68
CA ALA A 167 0.44 9.22 3.25
C ALA A 167 0.15 10.61 3.84
N ALA A 168 -1.12 11.02 3.88
CA ALA A 168 -1.53 12.27 4.50
C ALA A 168 -1.18 12.32 5.99
N TYR A 169 -1.24 11.21 6.72
CA TYR A 169 -0.83 11.14 8.14
C TYR A 169 0.69 11.19 8.33
N ILE A 170 1.46 10.66 7.39
CA ILE A 170 2.93 10.87 7.37
C ILE A 170 3.22 12.37 7.24
N VAL A 171 2.59 13.03 6.27
CA VAL A 171 2.75 14.48 6.04
C VAL A 171 2.29 15.32 7.23
N LEU A 172 1.16 14.96 7.83
CA LEU A 172 0.65 15.60 9.05
C LEU A 172 1.69 15.54 10.18
N GLY A 173 2.27 14.35 10.43
CA GLY A 173 3.32 14.15 11.41
C GLY A 173 4.55 15.00 11.13
N LEU A 174 5.03 15.02 9.90
CA LEU A 174 6.22 15.79 9.50
C LEU A 174 5.99 17.30 9.65
N LEU A 175 4.92 17.85 9.11
CA LEU A 175 4.63 19.29 9.10
C LEU A 175 4.41 19.82 10.51
N TYR A 176 3.58 19.19 11.31
CA TYR A 176 3.29 19.65 12.67
C TYR A 176 4.34 19.24 13.69
N GLY A 177 5.12 18.22 13.42
CA GLY A 177 6.32 17.86 14.17
C GLY A 177 7.43 18.88 14.04
N ASN A 178 7.54 19.49 12.86
CA ASN A 178 8.47 20.58 12.54
C ASN A 178 9.91 20.33 13.03
N GLY A 179 10.43 19.12 12.74
CA GLY A 179 11.79 18.70 13.11
C GLY A 179 11.94 18.10 14.51
N ASP A 180 10.94 18.19 15.37
CA ASP A 180 10.92 17.45 16.63
C ASP A 180 10.54 15.99 16.38
N PHE A 181 11.50 15.09 16.66
CA PHE A 181 11.34 13.66 16.40
C PHE A 181 10.16 13.06 17.17
N THR A 182 10.07 13.36 18.48
CA THR A 182 9.02 12.82 19.35
C THR A 182 7.65 13.33 18.94
N LYS A 183 7.53 14.62 18.66
CA LYS A 183 6.27 15.22 18.22
C LYS A 183 5.83 14.69 16.86
N THR A 184 6.76 14.48 15.91
CA THR A 184 6.50 13.87 14.62
C THR A 184 5.93 12.47 14.78
N MET A 185 6.59 11.61 15.57
CA MET A 185 6.14 10.26 15.86
C MET A 185 4.78 10.24 16.55
N GLU A 186 4.58 11.10 17.57
CA GLU A 186 3.33 11.18 18.33
C GLU A 186 2.15 11.58 17.43
N ILE A 187 2.28 12.62 16.62
CA ILE A 187 1.20 13.11 15.77
C ILE A 187 0.85 12.09 14.69
N SER A 188 1.86 11.54 14.02
CA SER A 188 1.65 10.53 12.97
C SER A 188 0.96 9.27 13.53
N THR A 189 1.34 8.80 14.73
CA THR A 189 0.68 7.68 15.42
C THR A 189 -0.76 8.01 15.80
N ARG A 190 -1.00 9.19 16.39
CA ARG A 190 -2.32 9.60 16.87
C ARG A 190 -3.31 9.97 15.77
N ALA A 191 -2.82 10.23 14.57
CA ALA A 191 -3.68 10.44 13.42
C ALA A 191 -4.56 9.22 13.12
N GLY A 192 -4.10 8.02 13.49
CA GLY A 192 -4.90 6.79 13.37
C GLY A 192 -4.53 5.96 12.15
N GLN A 193 -5.46 5.12 11.77
CA GLN A 193 -5.33 4.13 10.68
C GLN A 193 -4.09 3.26 10.88
N ASP A 194 -3.12 3.25 9.99
CA ASP A 194 -1.90 2.48 10.15
C ASP A 194 -0.91 3.18 11.11
N SER A 195 -1.17 3.05 12.41
CA SER A 195 -0.51 3.79 13.49
C SER A 195 0.90 3.29 13.84
N ASP A 196 1.44 2.30 13.14
CA ASP A 196 2.82 1.83 13.25
C ASP A 196 3.63 2.13 11.99
N CYS A 197 3.08 1.94 10.80
CA CYS A 197 3.80 2.23 9.55
C CYS A 197 3.89 3.74 9.27
N ASN A 198 2.83 4.52 9.52
CA ASN A 198 2.84 5.96 9.28
C ASN A 198 3.94 6.69 10.08
N PRO A 199 4.05 6.51 11.42
CA PRO A 199 5.16 7.10 12.17
C PRO A 199 6.52 6.49 11.80
N SER A 200 6.59 5.22 11.37
CA SER A 200 7.82 4.61 10.88
C SER A 200 8.36 5.36 9.66
N SER A 201 7.51 5.64 8.67
CA SER A 201 7.89 6.43 7.48
C SER A 201 8.24 7.88 7.84
N ALA A 202 7.42 8.55 8.66
CA ALA A 202 7.69 9.92 9.09
C ALA A 202 9.00 10.04 9.88
N GLY A 203 9.24 9.12 10.82
CA GLY A 203 10.47 9.06 11.61
C GLY A 203 11.69 8.71 10.77
N GLY A 204 11.54 7.84 9.77
CA GLY A 204 12.61 7.50 8.83
C GLY A 204 13.04 8.69 7.98
N ILE A 205 12.09 9.43 7.39
CA ILE A 205 12.36 10.64 6.60
C ILE A 205 13.06 11.70 7.48
N LEU A 206 12.52 11.94 8.68
CA LEU A 206 13.13 12.88 9.64
C LEU A 206 14.52 12.41 10.10
N GLY A 207 14.71 11.10 10.27
CA GLY A 207 16.00 10.50 10.62
C GLY A 207 17.06 10.72 9.55
N VAL A 208 16.70 10.64 8.27
CA VAL A 208 17.61 10.97 7.14
C VAL A 208 17.97 12.46 7.19
N MET A 209 17.00 13.34 7.38
CA MET A 209 17.21 14.78 7.47
C MET A 209 18.14 15.16 8.61
N LEU A 210 17.97 14.57 9.79
CA LEU A 210 18.78 14.84 10.98
C LEU A 210 20.17 14.16 10.93
N GLY A 211 20.24 13.00 10.29
CA GLY A 211 21.37 12.10 10.37
C GLY A 211 21.39 11.24 11.65
N TYR A 212 21.94 10.03 11.54
CA TYR A 212 21.92 8.98 12.58
C TYR A 212 22.35 9.49 13.97
N SER A 213 23.39 10.31 14.03
CA SER A 213 23.94 10.83 15.30
C SER A 213 23.05 11.85 16.01
N GLN A 214 22.04 12.39 15.33
CA GLN A 214 21.11 13.38 15.88
C GLN A 214 19.75 12.78 16.24
N ILE A 215 19.52 11.50 15.94
CA ILE A 215 18.30 10.82 16.39
C ILE A 215 18.30 10.74 17.93
N PRO A 216 17.23 11.19 18.62
CA PRO A 216 17.22 11.21 20.08
C PRO A 216 17.40 9.81 20.69
N GLU A 217 18.22 9.71 21.75
CA GLU A 217 18.57 8.45 22.41
C GLU A 217 17.34 7.61 22.81
N TYR A 218 16.26 8.26 23.23
CA TYR A 218 15.01 7.58 23.56
C TYR A 218 14.53 6.67 22.43
N TRP A 219 14.63 7.11 21.18
CA TRP A 219 14.21 6.35 19.99
C TRP A 219 15.24 5.31 19.53
N MET A 220 16.50 5.44 19.97
CA MET A 220 17.58 4.54 19.61
C MET A 220 17.79 3.39 20.60
N GLN A 221 17.26 3.49 21.83
CA GLN A 221 17.53 2.54 22.91
C GLN A 221 17.16 1.08 22.55
N GLY A 222 16.08 0.87 21.76
CA GLY A 222 15.65 -0.44 21.33
C GLY A 222 16.50 -1.08 20.23
N LEU A 223 17.30 -0.27 19.50
CA LEU A 223 18.17 -0.74 18.43
C LEU A 223 19.52 -1.25 18.93
N ARG A 224 20.03 -0.69 20.02
CA ARG A 224 21.34 -1.07 20.56
C ARG A 224 21.42 -2.55 20.87
N GLY A 225 22.35 -3.23 20.18
CA GLY A 225 22.53 -4.67 20.24
C GLY A 225 21.52 -5.51 19.45
N ALA A 226 20.52 -4.87 18.83
CA ALA A 226 19.64 -5.53 17.85
C ALA A 226 20.23 -5.47 16.43
N GLU A 227 21.07 -4.48 16.13
CA GLU A 227 21.60 -4.18 14.81
C GLU A 227 22.40 -5.34 14.20
N VAL A 228 23.07 -6.13 15.03
CA VAL A 228 23.85 -7.33 14.61
C VAL A 228 23.00 -8.59 14.47
N LYS A 229 21.73 -8.57 14.91
CA LYS A 229 20.88 -9.76 14.87
C LYS A 229 20.36 -9.97 13.46
N LYS A 230 20.43 -11.22 12.98
CA LYS A 230 19.88 -11.59 11.69
C LYS A 230 18.35 -11.57 11.72
N PHE A 231 17.74 -11.07 10.64
CA PHE A 231 16.31 -11.16 10.44
C PHE A 231 15.87 -12.62 10.23
N LYS A 232 14.64 -12.94 10.60
CA LYS A 232 14.13 -14.32 10.65
C LYS A 232 14.24 -15.08 9.32
N TYR A 233 14.03 -14.42 8.21
CA TYR A 233 13.92 -15.06 6.88
C TYR A 233 15.08 -14.70 5.93
N THR A 234 16.16 -14.12 6.45
CA THR A 234 17.35 -13.74 5.68
C THR A 234 18.59 -13.92 6.51
N SER A 235 19.75 -13.97 5.86
CA SER A 235 21.05 -13.97 6.55
C SER A 235 21.53 -12.56 6.90
N LEU A 236 20.74 -11.51 6.61
CA LEU A 236 21.11 -10.12 6.81
C LEU A 236 20.69 -9.62 8.20
N SER A 237 21.43 -8.64 8.71
CA SER A 237 21.14 -7.82 9.88
C SER A 237 20.94 -6.36 9.46
N LEU A 238 20.61 -5.47 10.40
CA LEU A 238 20.58 -4.03 10.13
C LEU A 238 21.96 -3.51 9.68
N ASP A 239 23.04 -3.92 10.34
CA ASP A 239 24.41 -3.55 9.94
C ASP A 239 24.73 -3.95 8.49
N ASP A 240 24.29 -5.16 8.09
CA ASP A 240 24.46 -5.60 6.71
C ASP A 240 23.63 -4.72 5.74
N LEU A 241 22.40 -4.34 6.12
CA LEU A 241 21.55 -3.48 5.31
C LEU A 241 22.13 -2.06 5.18
N TYR A 242 22.69 -1.49 6.24
CA TYR A 242 23.36 -0.18 6.18
C TYR A 242 24.49 -0.22 5.16
N ALA A 243 25.35 -1.24 5.23
CA ALA A 243 26.46 -1.40 4.30
C ALA A 243 26.00 -1.61 2.85
N ILE A 244 24.95 -2.40 2.63
CA ILE A 244 24.38 -2.67 1.30
C ILE A 244 23.75 -1.40 0.72
N SER A 245 22.92 -0.70 1.50
CA SER A 245 22.23 0.52 1.07
C SER A 245 23.21 1.63 0.76
N TYR A 246 24.25 1.82 1.60
CA TYR A 246 25.32 2.78 1.35
C TYR A 246 26.04 2.50 0.03
N ARG A 247 26.44 1.24 -0.19
CA ARG A 247 27.11 0.86 -1.45
C ARG A 247 26.21 1.08 -2.67
N HIS A 248 24.92 0.76 -2.56
CA HIS A 248 23.97 1.01 -3.65
C HIS A 248 23.78 2.49 -3.91
N ALA A 249 23.73 3.33 -2.87
CA ALA A 249 23.65 4.77 -3.02
C ALA A 249 24.85 5.32 -3.81
N LEU A 250 26.09 4.90 -3.48
CA LEU A 250 27.27 5.31 -4.23
C LEU A 250 27.21 4.90 -5.71
N LEU A 251 26.80 3.66 -5.99
CA LEU A 251 26.63 3.17 -7.36
C LEU A 251 25.55 3.93 -8.13
N MET A 252 24.44 4.29 -7.48
CA MET A 252 23.38 5.08 -8.11
C MET A 252 23.81 6.52 -8.38
N ILE A 253 24.62 7.11 -7.50
CA ILE A 253 25.22 8.43 -7.71
C ILE A 253 26.10 8.42 -8.96
N GLU A 254 27.03 7.46 -9.08
CA GLU A 254 27.90 7.32 -10.24
C GLU A 254 27.13 7.05 -11.53
N LYS A 255 26.14 6.15 -11.47
CA LYS A 255 25.23 5.82 -12.60
C LYS A 255 24.51 7.05 -13.14
N ASN A 256 24.16 8.00 -12.28
CA ASN A 256 23.46 9.24 -12.63
C ASN A 256 24.41 10.42 -12.93
N GLY A 257 25.71 10.18 -13.08
CA GLY A 257 26.69 11.18 -13.45
C GLY A 257 27.29 11.98 -12.29
N GLY A 258 27.05 11.56 -11.05
CA GLY A 258 27.77 12.07 -9.88
C GLY A 258 29.16 11.49 -9.77
N THR A 259 29.91 11.91 -8.77
CA THR A 259 31.30 11.46 -8.57
C THR A 259 31.52 11.08 -7.12
N VAL A 260 32.18 9.95 -6.92
CA VAL A 260 32.60 9.46 -5.60
C VAL A 260 34.09 9.60 -5.47
N PHE A 261 34.53 10.37 -4.46
CA PHE A 261 35.95 10.53 -4.07
C PHE A 261 36.11 9.91 -2.67
N ASP A 262 37.33 9.71 -2.20
CA ASP A 262 37.66 9.01 -0.93
C ASP A 262 36.66 9.27 0.24
N ASN A 263 36.41 10.55 0.55
CA ASN A 263 35.53 10.97 1.64
C ASN A 263 34.48 12.00 1.19
N GLN A 264 34.28 12.17 -0.10
CA GLN A 264 33.33 13.18 -0.64
C GLN A 264 32.53 12.59 -1.79
N VAL A 265 31.32 13.07 -1.92
CA VAL A 265 30.41 12.67 -2.99
C VAL A 265 29.84 13.93 -3.62
N MET A 266 29.87 14.01 -4.95
CA MET A 266 29.16 15.03 -5.71
C MET A 266 27.84 14.43 -6.18
N LEU A 267 26.72 14.90 -5.63
CA LEU A 267 25.39 14.43 -5.95
C LEU A 267 24.89 15.07 -7.27
N PRO A 268 24.36 14.28 -8.20
CA PRO A 268 23.66 14.80 -9.38
C PRO A 268 22.21 15.12 -9.01
N ILE A 269 21.99 16.25 -8.32
CA ILE A 269 20.69 16.65 -7.82
C ILE A 269 19.68 16.74 -8.97
N GLN A 270 18.55 16.06 -8.83
CA GLN A 270 17.46 16.03 -9.79
C GLN A 270 16.31 16.95 -9.35
N LYS A 271 15.71 17.65 -10.30
CA LYS A 271 14.45 18.35 -10.10
C LYS A 271 13.32 17.32 -10.23
N PRO A 272 12.41 17.20 -9.25
CA PRO A 272 11.30 16.26 -9.32
C PRO A 272 10.43 16.45 -10.57
N THR A 273 10.05 15.35 -11.20
CA THR A 273 9.12 15.30 -12.33
C THR A 273 8.04 14.27 -12.08
N ALA A 274 6.80 14.63 -12.44
CA ALA A 274 5.67 13.73 -12.23
C ALA A 274 5.82 12.43 -13.02
N VAL A 275 5.48 11.32 -12.37
CA VAL A 275 5.31 10.02 -13.03
C VAL A 275 4.04 10.01 -13.88
N ARG A 276 3.76 8.93 -14.60
CA ARG A 276 2.53 8.82 -15.39
C ARG A 276 1.27 8.80 -14.52
N LEU A 277 0.17 9.31 -15.07
CA LEU A 277 -1.12 9.23 -14.41
C LEU A 277 -1.64 7.79 -14.43
N GLU A 278 -1.97 7.29 -13.26
CA GLU A 278 -2.66 6.02 -13.02
C GLU A 278 -3.70 6.22 -11.92
N GLN A 279 -4.85 5.58 -12.04
CA GLN A 279 -5.87 5.60 -10.99
C GLN A 279 -6.54 4.23 -10.91
N CYS A 280 -6.76 3.75 -9.69
CA CYS A 280 -7.65 2.65 -9.41
C CYS A 280 -9.08 3.16 -9.27
N PHE A 281 -10.04 2.29 -9.49
CA PHE A 281 -11.47 2.52 -9.20
C PHE A 281 -12.04 3.81 -9.79
N GLU A 282 -11.49 4.31 -10.90
CA GLU A 282 -12.02 5.52 -11.55
C GLU A 282 -13.47 5.30 -12.00
N GLY A 283 -14.38 6.14 -11.49
CA GLY A 283 -15.81 6.00 -11.73
C GLY A 283 -16.46 4.79 -11.03
N VAL A 284 -15.77 4.19 -10.06
CA VAL A 284 -16.25 3.02 -9.30
C VAL A 284 -16.27 3.37 -7.82
N TYR A 285 -17.46 3.54 -7.24
CA TYR A 285 -17.63 4.00 -5.85
C TYR A 285 -18.36 2.95 -5.02
N PRO A 286 -17.94 2.67 -3.77
CA PRO A 286 -18.68 1.79 -2.87
C PRO A 286 -20.12 2.25 -2.69
N LEU A 287 -21.08 1.33 -2.89
CA LEU A 287 -22.50 1.60 -2.76
C LEU A 287 -23.08 0.98 -1.50
N VAL A 288 -22.80 -0.29 -1.29
CA VAL A 288 -23.31 -1.05 -0.16
C VAL A 288 -22.40 -2.21 0.18
N LYS A 289 -22.29 -2.50 1.48
CA LYS A 289 -21.60 -3.67 2.04
C LYS A 289 -22.62 -4.51 2.78
N LYS A 290 -22.74 -5.79 2.44
CA LYS A 290 -23.73 -6.70 3.03
C LYS A 290 -23.08 -7.97 3.57
N GLY A 291 -23.46 -8.35 4.79
CA GLY A 291 -23.06 -9.62 5.39
C GLY A 291 -23.71 -10.81 4.67
N LEU A 292 -22.93 -11.84 4.41
CA LEU A 292 -23.35 -13.13 3.89
C LEU A 292 -23.36 -14.20 4.97
N ASN A 293 -22.32 -14.24 5.81
CA ASN A 293 -22.14 -15.20 6.90
C ASN A 293 -22.35 -16.67 6.48
N CYS A 294 -21.88 -17.00 5.27
CA CYS A 294 -21.98 -18.35 4.71
C CYS A 294 -20.75 -19.15 5.05
N THR A 295 -20.94 -20.35 5.62
CA THR A 295 -19.90 -21.34 5.83
C THR A 295 -20.18 -22.59 5.02
N ASP A 296 -19.13 -23.24 4.49
CA ASP A 296 -19.24 -24.46 3.68
C ASP A 296 -20.17 -24.30 2.45
N ILE A 297 -19.82 -23.34 1.61
CA ILE A 297 -20.59 -22.97 0.44
C ILE A 297 -20.58 -24.12 -0.59
N ASP A 298 -21.77 -24.56 -1.08
CA ASP A 298 -21.94 -25.37 -2.30
C ASP A 298 -22.23 -24.46 -3.49
N THR A 299 -23.22 -23.60 -3.29
CA THR A 299 -23.63 -22.59 -4.26
C THR A 299 -24.04 -21.35 -3.50
N LEU A 300 -23.48 -20.20 -3.88
CA LEU A 300 -23.87 -18.90 -3.42
C LEU A 300 -24.50 -18.15 -4.59
N SER A 301 -25.67 -17.55 -4.42
CA SER A 301 -26.29 -16.73 -5.46
C SER A 301 -27.02 -15.56 -4.84
N PHE A 302 -26.81 -14.36 -5.42
CA PHE A 302 -27.47 -13.12 -5.01
C PHE A 302 -27.50 -12.12 -6.17
N ASP A 303 -28.41 -11.15 -6.07
CA ASP A 303 -28.52 -10.08 -7.04
C ASP A 303 -27.85 -8.81 -6.54
N ILE A 304 -27.24 -8.08 -7.44
CA ILE A 304 -26.69 -6.73 -7.22
C ILE A 304 -27.34 -5.75 -8.20
N ASP A 305 -27.22 -4.45 -7.89
CA ASP A 305 -27.58 -3.36 -8.80
C ASP A 305 -26.40 -2.35 -8.75
N GLY A 306 -25.59 -2.31 -9.80
CA GLY A 306 -24.36 -1.53 -9.81
C GLY A 306 -23.44 -1.85 -10.97
N VAL A 307 -22.19 -1.39 -10.89
CA VAL A 307 -21.14 -1.55 -11.92
C VAL A 307 -20.04 -2.53 -11.53
N GLY A 308 -20.08 -3.06 -10.31
CA GLY A 308 -19.08 -3.99 -9.82
C GLY A 308 -19.39 -4.56 -8.46
N PHE A 309 -18.61 -5.58 -8.08
CA PHE A 309 -18.71 -6.23 -6.78
C PHE A 309 -17.38 -6.86 -6.36
N VAL A 310 -17.29 -7.10 -5.04
CA VAL A 310 -16.28 -7.99 -4.43
C VAL A 310 -17.00 -8.94 -3.49
N ILE A 311 -16.69 -10.24 -3.53
CA ILE A 311 -17.12 -11.24 -2.54
C ILE A 311 -15.93 -11.53 -1.64
N ARG A 312 -16.06 -11.23 -0.35
CA ARG A 312 -15.02 -11.44 0.64
C ARG A 312 -15.17 -12.78 1.34
N GLY A 313 -14.08 -13.48 1.47
CA GLY A 313 -14.08 -14.81 2.05
C GLY A 313 -12.72 -15.48 1.98
N GLU A 314 -12.70 -16.76 2.36
CA GLU A 314 -11.48 -17.56 2.31
C GLU A 314 -11.79 -19.06 2.26
N ALA A 315 -10.78 -19.87 1.89
CA ALA A 315 -10.81 -21.30 2.09
C ALA A 315 -10.15 -21.67 3.42
N ILE A 316 -10.77 -22.59 4.15
CA ILE A 316 -10.20 -23.16 5.37
C ILE A 316 -10.26 -24.69 5.35
N ARG A 317 -9.43 -25.34 6.13
CA ARG A 317 -9.45 -26.81 6.29
C ARG A 317 -10.70 -27.26 7.04
N ARG A 318 -11.28 -28.38 6.61
CA ARG A 318 -12.34 -29.09 7.37
C ARG A 318 -11.77 -29.80 8.60
N ASP A 319 -10.62 -30.44 8.41
CA ASP A 319 -9.88 -31.12 9.45
C ASP A 319 -8.44 -30.58 9.52
N TYR A 320 -8.13 -29.86 10.59
CA TYR A 320 -6.82 -29.25 10.83
C TYR A 320 -5.71 -30.27 11.15
N SER A 321 -6.05 -31.53 11.37
CA SER A 321 -5.07 -32.62 11.50
C SER A 321 -4.49 -33.08 10.15
N GLN A 322 -5.17 -32.73 9.05
CA GLN A 322 -4.75 -33.02 7.69
C GLN A 322 -3.95 -31.86 7.09
N PRO A 323 -3.13 -32.12 6.05
CA PRO A 323 -2.41 -31.07 5.31
C PRO A 323 -3.33 -30.02 4.72
N ASP A 324 -2.74 -28.87 4.33
CA ASP A 324 -3.41 -27.88 3.51
C ASP A 324 -3.87 -28.51 2.18
N ASP A 325 -4.98 -27.99 1.66
CA ASP A 325 -5.61 -28.47 0.43
C ASP A 325 -6.09 -27.28 -0.40
N ILE A 326 -6.57 -27.53 -1.61
CA ILE A 326 -7.05 -26.52 -2.56
C ILE A 326 -8.48 -26.87 -2.96
N ILE A 327 -9.42 -25.93 -2.75
CA ILE A 327 -10.78 -26.04 -3.26
C ILE A 327 -10.96 -25.13 -4.47
N LYS A 328 -11.74 -25.57 -5.45
CA LYS A 328 -12.02 -24.79 -6.67
C LYS A 328 -13.45 -24.27 -6.67
N ALA A 329 -13.63 -23.08 -7.22
CA ALA A 329 -14.97 -22.55 -7.45
C ALA A 329 -15.05 -21.79 -8.77
N LYS A 330 -16.28 -21.73 -9.31
CA LYS A 330 -16.61 -21.06 -10.57
C LYS A 330 -17.52 -19.87 -10.31
N LEU A 331 -17.17 -18.75 -10.91
CA LEU A 331 -18.00 -17.54 -10.93
C LEU A 331 -18.84 -17.53 -12.22
N TYR A 332 -20.12 -17.23 -12.06
CA TYR A 332 -21.04 -16.92 -13.13
C TYR A 332 -21.68 -15.55 -12.87
N ILE A 333 -21.80 -14.74 -13.91
CA ILE A 333 -22.54 -13.48 -13.92
C ILE A 333 -23.63 -13.57 -14.97
N ASP A 334 -24.89 -13.36 -14.60
CA ASP A 334 -26.07 -13.48 -15.47
C ASP A 334 -26.12 -14.83 -16.19
N ASN A 335 -25.81 -15.90 -15.46
CA ASN A 335 -25.66 -17.28 -15.94
C ASN A 335 -24.53 -17.54 -16.95
N HIS A 336 -23.66 -16.57 -17.24
CA HIS A 336 -22.48 -16.76 -18.08
C HIS A 336 -21.28 -17.08 -17.21
N PHE A 337 -20.51 -18.12 -17.60
CA PHE A 337 -19.25 -18.46 -16.95
C PHE A 337 -18.23 -17.33 -17.15
N VAL A 338 -17.58 -16.92 -16.06
CA VAL A 338 -16.59 -15.83 -16.04
C VAL A 338 -15.21 -16.33 -15.69
N GLU A 339 -15.08 -17.05 -14.56
CA GLU A 339 -13.79 -17.45 -14.00
C GLU A 339 -13.91 -18.76 -13.24
N GLU A 340 -12.85 -19.58 -13.28
CA GLU A 340 -12.61 -20.63 -12.30
C GLU A 340 -11.35 -20.28 -11.51
N ALA A 341 -11.42 -20.33 -10.20
CA ALA A 341 -10.31 -19.98 -9.31
C ALA A 341 -10.01 -21.09 -8.32
N GLU A 342 -8.73 -21.17 -7.92
CA GLU A 342 -8.22 -22.04 -6.86
C GLU A 342 -8.15 -21.28 -5.54
N PHE A 343 -8.58 -21.93 -4.47
CA PHE A 343 -8.57 -21.36 -3.12
C PHE A 343 -7.78 -22.29 -2.18
N PRO A 344 -6.47 -22.04 -2.02
CA PRO A 344 -5.65 -22.76 -1.06
C PRO A 344 -6.09 -22.48 0.39
N THR A 345 -6.13 -23.54 1.23
CA THR A 345 -6.36 -23.39 2.69
C THR A 345 -5.12 -22.89 3.43
N SER A 346 -3.96 -22.92 2.78
CA SER A 346 -2.73 -22.38 3.31
C SER A 346 -2.82 -20.86 3.41
N PHE A 347 -2.64 -20.32 4.62
CA PHE A 347 -2.63 -18.87 4.86
C PHE A 347 -1.59 -18.14 4.00
N ARG A 348 -0.46 -18.77 3.74
CA ARG A 348 0.62 -18.22 2.91
C ARG A 348 0.26 -18.07 1.44
N TYR A 349 -0.53 -18.99 0.91
CA TYR A 349 -0.84 -19.07 -0.53
C TYR A 349 -2.30 -18.74 -0.85
N ARG A 350 -3.07 -18.26 0.15
CA ARG A 350 -4.49 -17.97 -0.02
C ARG A 350 -4.75 -16.95 -1.11
N ARG A 351 -5.86 -17.11 -1.80
CA ARG A 351 -6.47 -16.02 -2.54
C ARG A 351 -7.14 -15.11 -1.52
N LEU A 352 -6.89 -13.81 -1.59
CA LEU A 352 -7.31 -12.87 -0.54
C LEU A 352 -8.81 -12.65 -0.57
N ASP A 353 -9.43 -12.32 -1.69
CA ASP A 353 -10.87 -12.28 -1.85
C ASP A 353 -11.36 -13.43 -2.74
N LEU A 354 -12.65 -13.79 -2.66
CA LEU A 354 -13.15 -14.91 -3.43
C LEU A 354 -13.24 -14.55 -4.92
N PHE A 355 -14.08 -13.55 -5.24
CA PHE A 355 -14.29 -13.09 -6.60
C PHE A 355 -14.61 -11.60 -6.63
N TRP A 356 -14.28 -10.93 -7.72
CA TRP A 356 -14.59 -9.52 -7.95
C TRP A 356 -14.73 -9.22 -9.45
N ASN A 357 -15.43 -8.15 -9.74
CA ASN A 357 -15.47 -7.53 -11.06
C ASN A 357 -15.86 -6.07 -10.89
N TYR A 358 -15.10 -5.15 -11.48
CA TYR A 358 -15.31 -3.70 -11.39
C TYR A 358 -15.79 -3.08 -12.71
N GLN A 359 -16.08 -3.89 -13.72
CA GLN A 359 -16.37 -3.43 -15.08
C GLN A 359 -17.69 -4.01 -15.63
N LEU A 360 -18.70 -4.15 -14.77
CA LEU A 360 -20.02 -4.54 -15.21
C LEU A 360 -20.75 -3.37 -15.86
N PRO A 361 -21.63 -3.60 -16.85
CA PRO A 361 -22.60 -2.60 -17.26
C PRO A 361 -23.44 -2.14 -16.06
N ASN A 362 -23.76 -0.84 -16.00
CA ASN A 362 -24.60 -0.34 -14.90
C ASN A 362 -25.99 -0.98 -14.94
N GLY A 363 -26.40 -1.64 -13.87
CA GLY A 363 -27.70 -2.28 -13.76
C GLY A 363 -27.71 -3.50 -12.84
N LYS A 364 -28.77 -4.30 -13.00
CA LYS A 364 -29.01 -5.51 -12.22
C LYS A 364 -28.25 -6.69 -12.79
N HIS A 365 -27.53 -7.39 -11.93
CA HIS A 365 -26.80 -8.60 -12.26
C HIS A 365 -27.05 -9.69 -11.24
N ASN A 366 -27.15 -10.95 -11.70
CA ASN A 366 -27.16 -12.11 -10.83
C ASN A 366 -25.73 -12.66 -10.72
N ILE A 367 -25.22 -12.70 -9.51
CA ILE A 367 -23.90 -13.25 -9.18
C ILE A 367 -24.08 -14.65 -8.61
N LYS A 368 -23.39 -15.63 -9.17
CA LYS A 368 -23.44 -17.02 -8.72
C LYS A 368 -22.05 -17.63 -8.61
N VAL A 369 -21.75 -18.21 -7.46
CA VAL A 369 -20.53 -18.98 -7.21
C VAL A 369 -20.92 -20.44 -7.00
N VAL A 370 -20.27 -21.35 -7.70
CA VAL A 370 -20.44 -22.81 -7.57
C VAL A 370 -19.13 -23.44 -7.16
N VAL A 371 -19.13 -24.14 -6.04
CA VAL A 371 -17.93 -24.73 -5.43
C VAL A 371 -17.81 -26.20 -5.81
N ASP A 372 -16.62 -26.63 -6.21
CA ASP A 372 -16.29 -28.04 -6.41
C ASP A 372 -15.79 -28.63 -5.08
N LYS A 373 -16.62 -29.45 -4.45
CA LYS A 373 -16.31 -30.10 -3.15
C LYS A 373 -15.81 -31.51 -3.23
N GLN A 374 -15.52 -32.04 -4.43
CA GLN A 374 -15.16 -33.43 -4.57
C GLN A 374 -13.79 -33.74 -3.97
N ASN A 375 -13.78 -34.60 -2.94
CA ASN A 375 -12.60 -35.22 -2.34
C ASN A 375 -11.54 -34.25 -1.78
N VAL A 376 -11.94 -33.07 -1.26
CA VAL A 376 -11.01 -32.08 -0.70
C VAL A 376 -11.23 -31.86 0.80
N ASN A 377 -10.13 -31.70 1.54
CA ASN A 377 -10.13 -31.30 2.95
C ASN A 377 -10.27 -29.77 3.09
N ALA A 378 -11.11 -29.17 2.28
CA ALA A 378 -11.31 -27.73 2.30
C ALA A 378 -12.79 -27.37 2.27
N LEU A 379 -13.11 -26.20 2.82
CA LEU A 379 -14.41 -25.56 2.63
C LEU A 379 -14.20 -24.07 2.31
N LEU A 380 -15.12 -23.52 1.53
CA LEU A 380 -15.16 -22.12 1.21
C LEU A 380 -16.16 -21.41 2.10
N ARG A 381 -15.76 -20.29 2.73
CA ARG A 381 -16.65 -19.43 3.52
C ARG A 381 -16.61 -18.00 3.01
N SER A 382 -17.74 -17.30 3.14
CA SER A 382 -17.85 -15.88 2.82
C SER A 382 -18.53 -15.16 3.97
N TRP A 383 -18.03 -13.99 4.34
CA TRP A 383 -18.61 -13.16 5.39
C TRP A 383 -19.39 -11.97 4.87
N GLU A 384 -19.02 -11.44 3.69
CA GLU A 384 -19.67 -10.25 3.13
C GLU A 384 -19.43 -10.10 1.63
N TYR A 385 -20.22 -9.24 1.01
CA TYR A 385 -19.94 -8.71 -0.32
C TYR A 385 -20.12 -7.19 -0.36
N ILE A 386 -19.42 -6.56 -1.28
CA ILE A 386 -19.49 -5.14 -1.55
C ILE A 386 -20.00 -4.95 -2.97
N VAL A 387 -20.90 -3.98 -3.17
CA VAL A 387 -21.37 -3.55 -4.48
C VAL A 387 -20.88 -2.13 -4.74
N TYR A 388 -20.49 -1.87 -5.98
CA TYR A 388 -19.99 -0.58 -6.43
C TYR A 388 -20.93 0.05 -7.45
N SER A 389 -21.00 1.39 -7.44
CA SER A 389 -21.80 2.23 -8.33
C SER A 389 -20.91 3.12 -9.19
N ASP A 390 -21.42 3.59 -10.32
CA ASP A 390 -20.80 4.62 -11.15
C ASP A 390 -21.02 6.06 -10.61
N LYS A 391 -21.69 6.19 -9.48
CA LYS A 391 -22.01 7.48 -8.84
C LYS A 391 -21.51 7.50 -7.41
N LYS A 392 -20.73 8.53 -7.08
CA LYS A 392 -20.35 8.80 -5.70
C LYS A 392 -21.62 9.07 -4.87
N GLN A 393 -21.75 8.39 -3.73
CA GLN A 393 -22.82 8.71 -2.77
C GLN A 393 -22.57 10.11 -2.20
N GLN A 394 -23.61 10.89 -2.02
CA GLN A 394 -23.49 12.14 -1.28
C GLN A 394 -23.26 11.78 0.19
N SER A 395 -22.13 12.25 0.73
CA SER A 395 -21.85 12.13 2.16
C SER A 395 -23.04 12.68 2.96
N SER A 396 -23.49 11.94 3.95
CA SER A 396 -24.56 12.34 4.86
C SER A 396 -24.07 13.30 5.97
N TYR A 397 -22.88 13.90 5.81
CA TYR A 397 -22.30 14.85 6.76
C TYR A 397 -22.37 16.30 6.27
#